data_1eab3eed8519a285f1297fe361ee2c9f
#
_entry.id   1eab3eed8519a285f1297fe361ee2c9f
#
_cell.length_a   1.000
_cell.length_b   1.000
_cell.length_c   1.000
_cell.angle_alpha   90.00
_cell.angle_beta   90.00
_cell.angle_gamma   90.00
#
_symmetry.space_group_name_H-M   'P 1'
#
loop_
_entity.id
_entity.type
_entity.pdbx_description
1 polymer ?
#
loop_
_entity_poly.entity_id
_entity_poly.type
_entity_poly.pdbx_seq_one_letter_code
_entity_poly.pdbx_strand_id
1 'polypeptide(L)'
;MTFKNTIIAICLALTLTACGEPTLDTTSKETMKASLKEMTKDMDAENKAKVEIGTLILAETYAKELGKDEALKKLDGLSADDILEKLAEIEAQEKAKRANRNK
;
A
#
# COMPACT_ATOMS: atom_id res chain seq x y z
N MET A 1 20.71 -29.10 -12.89
CA MET A 1 20.23 -28.53 -12.98
C MET A 1 19.95 -28.22 -12.91
N THR A 2 20.07 -28.39 -12.89
CA THR A 2 19.54 -27.71 -12.97
C THR A 2 19.06 -27.35 -12.73
N PHE A 3 19.13 -27.46 -12.53
CA PHE A 3 18.46 -26.74 -12.42
C PHE A 3 18.25 -26.35 -11.98
N LYS A 4 18.45 -26.90 -11.92
CA LYS A 4 18.10 -26.37 -11.55
C LYS A 4 17.97 -25.61 -11.20
N ASN A 5 18.44 -26.09 -11.22
CA ASN A 5 18.14 -25.12 -10.95
C ASN A 5 17.78 -24.42 -10.82
N THR A 6 17.89 -24.59 -10.88
CA THR A 6 17.36 -23.66 -10.88
C THR A 6 16.78 -23.12 -10.50
N ILE A 7 16.89 -23.38 -10.51
CA ILE A 7 16.23 -22.59 -10.25
C ILE A 7 15.98 -22.00 -9.67
N ILE A 8 16.35 -22.31 -9.61
CA ILE A 8 16.01 -21.51 -9.20
C ILE A 8 15.89 -20.77 -8.92
N ALA A 9 16.18 -21.01 -9.06
CA ALA A 9 15.92 -20.04 -8.89
C ALA A 9 15.43 -19.46 -8.67
N ILE A 10 15.45 -19.71 -8.84
CA ILE A 10 14.85 -18.91 -8.79
C ILE A 10 14.43 -18.36 -8.27
N CYS A 11 14.61 -18.45 -8.16
CA CYS A 11 14.13 -17.62 -7.80
C CYS A 11 13.97 -17.09 -7.37
N LEU A 12 14.17 -17.31 -7.37
CA LEU A 12 13.85 -16.48 -7.13
C LEU A 12 13.63 -15.75 -6.96
N ALA A 13 13.74 -15.94 -7.10
CA ALA A 13 13.32 -14.99 -7.09
C ALA A 13 12.89 -14.50 -7.00
N LEU A 14 12.85 -14.79 -7.06
CA LEU A 14 12.23 -14.02 -7.06
C LEU A 14 11.84 -13.38 -6.89
N THR A 15 12.00 -13.69 -6.88
CA THR A 15 11.54 -12.85 -6.85
C THR A 15 11.21 -12.19 -6.99
N LEU A 16 11.27 -12.44 -7.06
CA LEU A 16 10.82 -11.61 -7.25
C LEU A 16 10.41 -10.94 -7.49
N THR A 17 10.54 -11.14 -7.54
CA THR A 17 10.07 -10.39 -7.72
C THR A 17 9.65 -10.03 -8.22
N ALA A 18 9.61 -10.32 -8.26
CA ALA A 18 9.13 -10.00 -8.73
C ALA A 18 8.97 -9.43 -9.05
N CYS A 19 9.81 -9.95 -9.17
CA CYS A 19 9.55 -8.89 -9.61
C CYS A 19 8.67 -8.11 -9.05
N GLY A 20 8.67 -7.99 -8.22
CA GLY A 20 7.56 -7.47 -7.55
C GLY A 20 7.52 -5.99 -7.49
N GLU A 21 6.32 -5.53 -7.56
CA GLU A 21 5.96 -4.16 -7.32
C GLU A 21 6.37 -3.77 -5.91
N PRO A 22 6.97 -2.58 -5.68
CA PRO A 22 7.29 -2.13 -4.32
C PRO A 22 6.03 -2.04 -3.47
N THR A 23 6.16 -2.46 -2.22
CA THR A 23 5.05 -2.41 -1.25
C THR A 23 5.46 -1.68 0.01
N LEU A 24 4.46 -1.22 0.75
CA LEU A 24 4.68 -0.47 1.98
C LEU A 24 5.27 -1.36 3.07
N ASP A 25 6.32 -0.88 3.71
CA ASP A 25 6.98 -1.57 4.82
C ASP A 25 6.74 -0.78 6.10
N THR A 26 5.91 -1.30 6.97
CA THR A 26 5.51 -0.62 8.20
C THR A 26 6.37 -0.97 9.41
N THR A 27 7.51 -1.60 9.22
CA THR A 27 8.39 -2.03 10.30
C THR A 27 8.85 -0.85 11.17
N SER A 28 9.13 0.29 10.53
CA SER A 28 9.50 1.51 11.24
C SER A 28 9.06 2.72 10.41
N LYS A 29 9.11 3.90 11.01
CA LYS A 29 8.84 5.15 10.29
C LYS A 29 9.75 5.31 9.10
N GLU A 30 11.02 4.99 9.30
CA GLU A 30 12.03 5.11 8.26
C GLU A 30 11.77 4.17 7.08
N THR A 31 11.45 2.91 7.37
CA THR A 31 11.13 1.95 6.31
C THR A 31 9.84 2.31 5.61
N MET A 32 8.87 2.86 6.33
CA MET A 32 7.62 3.35 5.70
C MET A 32 7.91 4.45 4.69
N LYS A 33 8.68 5.44 5.09
CA LYS A 33 9.04 6.55 4.22
C LYS A 33 9.84 6.07 3.02
N ALA A 34 10.84 5.23 3.25
CA ALA A 34 11.69 4.69 2.19
C ALA A 34 10.88 3.87 1.18
N SER A 35 10.01 2.98 1.68
CA SER A 35 9.19 2.16 0.80
C SER A 35 8.17 3.00 0.03
N LEU A 36 7.57 3.98 0.68
CA LEU A 36 6.62 4.88 0.01
C LEU A 36 7.31 5.65 -1.11
N LYS A 37 8.52 6.11 -0.89
CA LYS A 37 9.32 6.79 -1.89
C LYS A 37 9.60 5.88 -3.09
N GLU A 38 9.98 4.63 -2.82
CA GLU A 38 10.20 3.63 -3.87
C GLU A 38 8.92 3.37 -4.67
N MET A 39 7.79 3.22 -3.96
CA MET A 39 6.51 2.94 -4.59
C MET A 39 6.07 4.04 -5.54
N THR A 40 6.46 5.27 -5.27
CA THR A 40 5.97 6.44 -6.02
C THR A 40 7.00 7.09 -6.93
N LYS A 41 8.22 6.56 -6.98
CA LYS A 41 9.32 7.22 -7.71
C LYS A 41 9.07 7.40 -9.20
N ASP A 42 8.35 6.49 -9.81
CA ASP A 42 8.07 6.54 -11.26
C ASP A 42 6.68 7.09 -11.58
N MET A 43 5.98 7.56 -10.57
CA MET A 43 4.63 8.11 -10.75
C MET A 43 4.67 9.60 -11.07
N ASP A 44 3.64 10.09 -11.77
CA ASP A 44 3.49 11.51 -11.97
C ASP A 44 3.13 12.18 -10.63
N ALA A 45 3.25 13.51 -10.59
CA ALA A 45 3.05 14.28 -9.36
C ALA A 45 1.65 14.07 -8.74
N GLU A 46 0.63 13.97 -9.59
CA GLU A 46 -0.75 13.80 -9.13
C GLU A 46 -0.94 12.44 -8.45
N ASN A 47 -0.50 11.37 -9.10
CA ASN A 47 -0.64 10.02 -8.53
C ASN A 47 0.25 9.82 -7.31
N LYS A 48 1.43 10.39 -7.34
CA LYS A 48 2.33 10.37 -6.19
C LYS A 48 1.65 10.99 -4.95
N ALA A 49 1.06 12.18 -5.14
CA ALA A 49 0.35 12.85 -4.06
C ALA A 49 -0.82 12.02 -3.55
N LYS A 50 -1.57 11.38 -4.45
CA LYS A 50 -2.69 10.51 -4.07
C LYS A 50 -2.23 9.34 -3.21
N VAL A 51 -1.13 8.68 -3.58
CA VAL A 51 -0.61 7.56 -2.81
C VAL A 51 -0.13 8.02 -1.44
N GLU A 52 0.59 9.13 -1.38
CA GLU A 52 1.10 9.67 -0.11
C GLU A 52 -0.03 10.06 0.82
N ILE A 53 -0.99 10.84 0.32
CA ILE A 53 -2.14 11.27 1.10
C ILE A 53 -3.03 10.08 1.44
N GLY A 54 -3.23 9.17 0.47
CA GLY A 54 -4.01 7.97 0.68
C GLY A 54 -3.47 7.10 1.81
N THR A 55 -2.15 6.97 1.88
CA THR A 55 -1.51 6.21 2.95
C THR A 55 -1.83 6.82 4.31
N LEU A 56 -1.77 8.16 4.42
CA LEU A 56 -2.11 8.85 5.67
C LEU A 56 -3.58 8.65 6.04
N ILE A 57 -4.47 8.77 5.06
CA ILE A 57 -5.91 8.59 5.29
C ILE A 57 -6.22 7.17 5.75
N LEU A 58 -5.62 6.17 5.10
CA LEU A 58 -5.80 4.78 5.48
C LEU A 58 -5.26 4.52 6.88
N ALA A 59 -4.08 5.06 7.19
CA ALA A 59 -3.47 4.89 8.51
C ALA A 59 -4.38 5.45 9.60
N GLU A 60 -4.90 6.63 9.38
CA GLU A 60 -5.79 7.27 10.33
C GLU A 60 -7.11 6.51 10.48
N THR A 61 -7.69 6.11 9.36
CA THR A 61 -8.96 5.38 9.36
C THR A 61 -8.83 4.05 10.10
N TYR A 62 -7.81 3.29 9.79
CA TYR A 62 -7.59 1.99 10.44
C TYR A 62 -7.22 2.16 11.90
N ALA A 63 -6.46 3.19 12.24
CA ALA A 63 -6.09 3.44 13.63
C ALA A 63 -7.32 3.73 14.49
N LYS A 64 -8.27 4.48 13.94
CA LYS A 64 -9.54 4.78 14.65
C LYS A 64 -10.39 3.53 14.85
N GLU A 65 -10.39 2.64 13.88
CA GLU A 65 -11.24 1.45 13.93
C GLU A 65 -10.60 0.30 14.71
N LEU A 66 -9.31 0.11 14.55
CA LEU A 66 -8.61 -1.10 15.01
C LEU A 66 -7.49 -0.84 16.02
N GLY A 67 -7.10 0.41 16.20
CA GLY A 67 -5.94 0.75 16.97
C GLY A 67 -4.68 0.80 16.11
N LYS A 68 -3.65 1.43 16.64
CA LYS A 68 -2.43 1.73 15.92
C LYS A 68 -1.71 0.48 15.38
N ASP A 69 -1.54 -0.53 16.24
CA ASP A 69 -0.78 -1.73 15.87
C ASP A 69 -1.46 -2.50 14.73
N GLU A 70 -2.77 -2.67 14.83
CA GLU A 70 -3.53 -3.37 13.79
C GLU A 70 -3.59 -2.56 12.51
N ALA A 71 -3.63 -1.23 12.63
CA ALA A 71 -3.58 -0.34 11.47
C ALA A 71 -2.30 -0.55 10.68
N LEU A 72 -1.17 -0.60 11.38
CA LEU A 72 0.12 -0.83 10.73
C LEU A 72 0.19 -2.18 10.04
N LYS A 73 -0.38 -3.21 10.65
CA LYS A 73 -0.45 -4.54 10.05
C LYS A 73 -1.27 -4.54 8.76
N LYS A 74 -2.37 -3.80 8.74
CA LYS A 74 -3.22 -3.70 7.55
C LYS A 74 -2.54 -2.96 6.42
N LEU A 75 -1.70 -1.99 6.74
CA LEU A 75 -0.96 -1.22 5.74
C LEU A 75 0.23 -1.97 5.18
N ASP A 76 0.81 -2.86 5.98
CA ASP A 76 2.02 -3.58 5.58
C ASP A 76 1.77 -4.42 4.33
N GLY A 77 2.66 -4.29 3.37
CA GLY A 77 2.58 -5.06 2.13
C GLY A 77 1.66 -4.51 1.05
N LEU A 78 1.02 -3.36 1.29
CA LEU A 78 0.17 -2.76 0.27
C LEU A 78 1.00 -2.12 -0.83
N SER A 79 0.61 -2.36 -2.08
CA SER A 79 1.22 -1.68 -3.23
C SER A 79 0.55 -0.31 -3.43
N ALA A 80 1.11 0.50 -4.32
CA ALA A 80 0.51 1.78 -4.68
C ALA A 80 -0.91 1.59 -5.21
N ASP A 81 -1.11 0.58 -6.06
CA ASP A 81 -2.44 0.27 -6.61
C ASP A 81 -3.43 -0.12 -5.50
N ASP A 82 -2.97 -0.92 -4.54
CA ASP A 82 -3.79 -1.32 -3.39
C ASP A 82 -4.23 -0.11 -2.58
N ILE A 83 -3.31 0.83 -2.36
CA ILE A 83 -3.60 2.05 -1.61
C ILE A 83 -4.65 2.90 -2.33
N LEU A 84 -4.49 3.07 -3.64
CA LEU A 84 -5.45 3.84 -4.43
C LEU A 84 -6.83 3.19 -4.44
N GLU A 85 -6.88 1.86 -4.54
CA GLU A 85 -8.14 1.12 -4.51
C GLU A 85 -8.85 1.29 -3.17
N LYS A 86 -8.12 1.13 -2.07
CA LYS A 86 -8.70 1.28 -0.74
C LYS A 86 -9.15 2.72 -0.46
N LEU A 87 -8.38 3.68 -0.96
CA LEU A 87 -8.77 5.09 -0.85
C LEU A 87 -10.09 5.35 -1.58
N ALA A 88 -10.24 4.79 -2.78
CA ALA A 88 -11.47 4.92 -3.55
C ALA A 88 -12.66 4.30 -2.80
N GLU A 89 -12.46 3.18 -2.13
CA GLU A 89 -13.50 2.55 -1.31
C GLU A 89 -13.94 3.46 -0.17
N ILE A 90 -12.97 4.08 0.51
CA ILE A 90 -13.26 4.99 1.62
C ILE A 90 -14.04 6.21 1.12
N GLU A 91 -13.62 6.76 -0.01
CA GLU A 91 -14.30 7.91 -0.61
C GLU A 91 -15.74 7.57 -0.99
N ALA A 92 -15.96 6.38 -1.54
CA ALA A 92 -17.31 5.91 -1.90
C ALA A 92 -18.19 5.75 -0.65
N GLN A 93 -17.64 5.22 0.43
CA GLN A 93 -18.36 5.06 1.70
C GLN A 93 -18.72 6.42 2.29
N GLU A 94 -17.80 7.37 2.26
CA GLU A 94 -18.07 8.73 2.76
C GLU A 94 -19.15 9.42 1.95
N LYS A 95 -19.13 9.24 0.63
CA LYS A 95 -20.15 9.78 -0.26
C LYS A 95 -21.52 9.22 0.08
N ALA A 96 -21.59 7.91 0.28
CA ALA A 96 -22.85 7.24 0.64
C ALA A 96 -23.39 7.73 1.98
N LYS A 97 -22.50 7.91 2.96
CA LYS A 97 -22.88 8.45 4.26
C LYS A 97 -23.43 9.86 4.17
N ARG A 98 -22.80 10.71 3.36
CA ARG A 98 -23.27 12.08 3.15
C ARG A 98 -24.64 12.11 2.47
N ALA A 99 -24.82 11.26 1.46
CA ALA A 99 -26.11 11.17 0.77
C ALA A 99 -27.21 10.74 1.74
N ASN A 100 -26.93 9.78 2.62
CA ASN A 100 -27.89 9.33 3.64
C ASN A 100 -28.25 10.44 4.63
N ARG A 101 -27.27 11.22 5.04
CA ARG A 101 -27.52 12.32 5.99
C ARG A 101 -28.38 13.43 5.41
N ASN A 102 -28.32 13.63 4.11
CA ASN A 102 -29.06 14.68 3.44
C ASN A 102 -30.48 14.29 3.06
N LYS A 103 -30.90 13.09 3.37
CA LYS A 103 -32.29 12.63 3.17
C LYS A 103 -33.17 12.89 4.42
#